data_e5a79b7a7d24e9e3841d8bf6d8e455d1
#
_entry.id   e5a79b7a7d24e9e3841d8bf6d8e455d1
#
_cell.length_a   1.000
_cell.length_b   1.000
_cell.length_c   1.000
_cell.angle_alpha   90.00
_cell.angle_beta   90.00
_cell.angle_gamma   90.00
#
_symmetry.space_group_name_H-M   'P 1'
#
loop_
_entity.id
_entity.type
_entity.pdbx_description
1 polymer ?
#
loop_
_entity_poly.entity_id
_entity_poly.type
_entity_poly.pdbx_seq_one_letter_code
_entity_poly.pdbx_strand_id
1 'polypeptide(L)'
;MPDLQNGPAAMIKGAHQSIQHVGISNFRLPLKFKKKDGGEMTLETSVTGSVSLDADKKGINMSRIMRSFYKYSETTFSFEVIESALEDYRENLDTFDARIMLRLSFPQSIGSLRSNLKGFQYYDIGVEVVDKNNVRSRYLHLDYVYSSTCPCSLELSAVSYTHLRAHET
;
A
#
# COMPACT_ATOMS: atom_id res chain seq x y z
N MET A 1 -17.54 -9.36 19.03
CA MET A 1 -16.67 -9.54 20.19
C MET A 1 -16.71 -8.24 21.01
N PRO A 2 -16.89 -8.25 22.32
CA PRO A 2 -16.95 -7.03 23.12
C PRO A 2 -15.60 -6.29 23.04
N ASP A 3 -15.64 -4.96 23.04
CA ASP A 3 -14.44 -4.13 23.11
C ASP A 3 -13.94 -4.10 24.56
N LEU A 4 -12.96 -4.98 24.85
CA LEU A 4 -12.40 -5.11 26.18
C LEU A 4 -11.53 -3.91 26.58
N GLN A 5 -11.06 -3.11 25.61
CA GLN A 5 -10.18 -1.98 25.87
C GLN A 5 -10.95 -0.73 26.29
N ASN A 6 -12.07 -0.46 25.65
CA ASN A 6 -12.88 0.73 25.85
C ASN A 6 -14.18 0.49 26.62
N GLY A 7 -14.44 -0.76 27.03
CA GLY A 7 -15.61 -1.12 27.83
C GLY A 7 -15.61 -0.51 29.23
N PRO A 8 -16.78 -0.41 29.90
CA PRO A 8 -16.91 0.21 31.19
C PRO A 8 -16.10 -0.46 32.32
N ALA A 9 -15.73 -1.74 32.13
CA ALA A 9 -14.89 -2.51 33.07
C ALA A 9 -13.38 -2.38 32.81
N ALA A 10 -12.95 -1.60 31.83
CA ALA A 10 -11.53 -1.48 31.50
C ALA A 10 -10.77 -0.70 32.56
N MET A 11 -9.75 -1.33 33.13
CA MET A 11 -8.86 -0.72 34.15
C MET A 11 -7.82 0.25 33.55
N ILE A 12 -7.60 0.18 32.23
CA ILE A 12 -6.61 1.01 31.54
C ILE A 12 -7.13 2.42 31.39
N LYS A 13 -6.32 3.40 31.80
CA LYS A 13 -6.62 4.82 31.60
C LYS A 13 -6.02 5.26 30.26
N GLY A 14 -6.79 5.98 29.44
CA GLY A 14 -6.31 6.57 28.21
C GLY A 14 -5.29 7.69 28.46
N ALA A 15 -4.47 8.01 27.49
CA ALA A 15 -3.49 9.10 27.57
C ALA A 15 -4.08 10.51 27.46
N HIS A 16 -5.39 10.61 27.21
CA HIS A 16 -6.12 11.87 26.97
C HIS A 16 -5.55 12.72 25.82
N GLN A 17 -4.90 12.05 24.85
CA GLN A 17 -4.38 12.67 23.65
C GLN A 17 -4.86 11.90 22.41
N SER A 18 -5.27 12.64 21.38
CA SER A 18 -5.61 12.03 20.09
C SER A 18 -4.35 11.58 19.35
N ILE A 19 -4.43 10.41 18.71
CA ILE A 19 -3.36 9.87 17.89
C ILE A 19 -3.87 9.78 16.45
N GLN A 20 -3.14 10.36 15.49
CA GLN A 20 -3.59 10.41 14.10
C GLN A 20 -3.56 9.05 13.40
N HIS A 21 -2.55 8.22 13.70
CA HIS A 21 -2.37 6.93 13.05
C HIS A 21 -2.03 5.85 14.07
N VAL A 22 -2.97 4.96 14.31
CA VAL A 22 -2.80 3.74 15.11
C VAL A 22 -3.24 2.57 14.26
N GLY A 23 -2.43 1.54 14.15
CA GLY A 23 -2.78 0.41 13.29
C GLY A 23 -1.71 -0.65 13.17
N ILE A 24 -1.79 -1.41 12.10
CA ILE A 24 -0.87 -2.49 11.76
C ILE A 24 -0.10 -2.10 10.51
N SER A 25 1.21 -2.31 10.52
CA SER A 25 2.08 -2.01 9.39
C SER A 25 2.75 -3.26 8.85
N ASN A 26 2.91 -3.31 7.54
CA ASN A 26 3.70 -4.31 6.81
C ASN A 26 3.28 -5.77 7.05
N PHE A 27 2.02 -6.05 7.30
CA PHE A 27 1.59 -7.45 7.24
C PHE A 27 1.40 -7.89 5.78
N ARG A 28 1.77 -9.14 5.49
CA ARG A 28 1.81 -9.61 4.11
C ARG A 28 0.61 -10.48 3.79
N LEU A 29 0.00 -10.20 2.62
CA LEU A 29 -1.09 -10.97 2.05
C LEU A 29 -0.83 -11.27 0.59
N PRO A 30 -1.16 -12.47 0.10
CA PRO A 30 -1.25 -12.76 -1.33
C PRO A 30 -2.55 -12.16 -1.87
N LEU A 31 -2.46 -11.10 -2.68
CA LEU A 31 -3.64 -10.50 -3.32
C LEU A 31 -3.68 -10.85 -4.81
N LYS A 32 -4.90 -11.05 -5.33
CA LYS A 32 -5.16 -11.36 -6.74
C LYS A 32 -5.32 -10.08 -7.54
N PHE A 33 -4.57 -9.94 -8.61
CA PHE A 33 -4.62 -8.79 -9.52
C PHE A 33 -5.03 -9.23 -10.92
N LYS A 34 -5.87 -8.44 -11.57
CA LYS A 34 -6.26 -8.66 -12.95
C LYS A 34 -5.22 -8.06 -13.90
N LYS A 35 -4.73 -8.87 -14.84
CA LYS A 35 -3.84 -8.41 -15.89
C LYS A 35 -4.59 -7.71 -17.02
N LYS A 36 -3.88 -6.91 -17.80
CA LYS A 36 -4.46 -6.22 -18.98
C LYS A 36 -4.98 -7.20 -20.04
N ASP A 37 -4.38 -8.38 -20.15
CA ASP A 37 -4.77 -9.46 -21.06
C ASP A 37 -5.95 -10.31 -20.58
N GLY A 38 -6.53 -9.96 -19.42
CA GLY A 38 -7.66 -10.66 -18.80
C GLY A 38 -7.29 -11.81 -17.87
N GLY A 39 -6.02 -12.18 -17.79
CA GLY A 39 -5.53 -13.16 -16.81
C GLY A 39 -5.45 -12.59 -15.40
N GLU A 40 -5.29 -13.47 -14.42
CA GLU A 40 -5.05 -13.10 -13.03
C GLU A 40 -3.61 -13.43 -12.62
N MET A 41 -3.11 -12.71 -11.64
CA MET A 41 -1.84 -12.98 -10.96
C MET A 41 -1.98 -12.73 -9.48
N THR A 42 -1.33 -13.57 -8.68
CA THR A 42 -1.24 -13.36 -7.24
C THR A 42 0.10 -12.75 -6.91
N LEU A 43 0.09 -11.62 -6.21
CA LEU A 43 1.29 -10.91 -5.78
C LEU A 43 1.32 -10.81 -4.26
N GLU A 44 2.51 -11.03 -3.69
CA GLU A 44 2.74 -10.74 -2.29
C GLU A 44 2.62 -9.22 -2.08
N THR A 45 1.70 -8.84 -1.23
CA THR A 45 1.39 -7.43 -0.98
C THR A 45 1.60 -7.12 0.51
N SER A 46 2.39 -6.10 0.77
CA SER A 46 2.54 -5.54 2.11
C SER A 46 1.38 -4.57 2.36
N VAL A 47 0.63 -4.82 3.42
CA VAL A 47 -0.55 -4.04 3.80
C VAL A 47 -0.28 -3.28 5.10
N THR A 48 -0.59 -1.99 5.09
CA THR A 48 -0.60 -1.14 6.27
C THR A 48 -1.99 -0.55 6.43
N GLY A 49 -2.63 -0.80 7.55
CA GLY A 49 -3.94 -0.24 7.89
C GLY A 49 -3.87 0.56 9.18
N SER A 50 -4.32 1.80 9.16
CA SER A 50 -4.36 2.68 10.33
C SER A 50 -5.66 3.46 10.41
N VAL A 51 -6.01 3.85 11.62
CA VAL A 51 -7.16 4.70 11.95
C VAL A 51 -6.74 5.79 12.94
N SER A 52 -7.54 6.83 13.04
CA SER A 52 -7.39 7.81 14.13
C SER A 52 -7.90 7.23 15.44
N LEU A 53 -7.28 7.65 16.54
CA LEU A 53 -7.71 7.32 17.90
C LEU A 53 -8.01 8.61 18.64
N ASP A 54 -9.25 8.75 19.10
CA ASP A 54 -9.68 9.90 19.89
C ASP A 54 -9.10 9.89 21.30
N ALA A 55 -9.01 11.08 21.90
CA ALA A 55 -8.37 11.28 23.20
C ALA A 55 -9.06 10.53 24.36
N ASP A 56 -10.34 10.21 24.24
CA ASP A 56 -11.14 9.46 25.22
C ASP A 56 -11.02 7.93 25.06
N LYS A 57 -10.54 7.48 23.90
CA LYS A 57 -10.34 6.04 23.61
C LYS A 57 -8.99 5.56 24.12
N LYS A 58 -8.98 4.37 24.71
CA LYS A 58 -7.79 3.75 25.31
C LYS A 58 -6.95 2.94 24.34
N GLY A 59 -7.48 2.64 23.18
CA GLY A 59 -6.81 1.85 22.14
C GLY A 59 -7.79 1.31 21.10
N ILE A 60 -7.24 0.60 20.11
CA ILE A 60 -8.01 -0.06 19.07
C ILE A 60 -7.76 -1.57 19.08
N ASN A 61 -8.73 -2.33 18.60
CA ASN A 61 -8.58 -3.76 18.44
C ASN A 61 -7.92 -4.08 17.10
N MET A 62 -6.59 -4.28 17.10
CA MET A 62 -5.77 -4.55 15.91
C MET A 62 -6.27 -5.76 15.11
N SER A 63 -6.83 -6.78 15.78
CA SER A 63 -7.34 -7.98 15.10
C SER A 63 -8.53 -7.70 14.18
N ARG A 64 -9.29 -6.63 14.44
CA ARG A 64 -10.41 -6.20 13.57
C ARG A 64 -9.89 -5.69 12.24
N ILE A 65 -8.78 -4.93 12.27
CA ILE A 65 -8.10 -4.44 11.05
C ILE A 65 -7.70 -5.64 10.17
N MET A 66 -7.00 -6.62 10.75
CA MET A 66 -6.57 -7.80 9.99
C MET A 66 -7.74 -8.58 9.40
N ARG A 67 -8.82 -8.79 10.17
CA ARG A 67 -9.99 -9.53 9.72
C ARG A 67 -10.68 -8.89 8.52
N SER A 68 -10.76 -7.57 8.47
CA SER A 68 -11.31 -6.87 7.31
C SER A 68 -10.52 -7.17 6.04
N PHE A 69 -9.19 -7.24 6.12
CA PHE A 69 -8.38 -7.62 4.96
C PHE A 69 -8.52 -9.08 4.56
N TYR A 70 -8.51 -10.01 5.54
CA TYR A 70 -8.69 -11.43 5.24
C TYR A 70 -10.04 -11.73 4.59
N LYS A 71 -11.08 -10.99 4.92
CA LYS A 71 -12.40 -11.10 4.29
C LYS A 71 -12.35 -10.90 2.77
N TYR A 72 -11.46 -10.02 2.31
CA TYR A 72 -11.31 -9.66 0.89
C TYR A 72 -10.10 -10.30 0.21
N SER A 73 -9.30 -11.11 0.90
CA SER A 73 -8.06 -11.70 0.35
C SER A 73 -8.27 -12.59 -0.87
N GLU A 74 -9.42 -13.24 -0.97
CA GLU A 74 -9.80 -14.09 -2.09
C GLU A 74 -10.43 -13.32 -3.28
N THR A 75 -10.75 -12.05 -3.08
CA THR A 75 -11.36 -11.20 -4.09
C THR A 75 -10.28 -10.57 -4.97
N THR A 76 -10.51 -10.50 -6.28
CA THR A 76 -9.58 -9.79 -7.17
C THR A 76 -9.50 -8.33 -6.79
N PHE A 77 -8.28 -7.82 -6.66
CA PHE A 77 -8.00 -6.46 -6.24
C PHE A 77 -8.69 -5.42 -7.13
N SER A 78 -9.36 -4.47 -6.49
CA SER A 78 -9.88 -3.24 -7.08
C SER A 78 -9.93 -2.13 -6.03
N PHE A 79 -10.11 -0.88 -6.44
CA PHE A 79 -10.28 0.21 -5.48
C PHE A 79 -11.53 0.04 -4.62
N GLU A 80 -12.59 -0.49 -5.20
CA GLU A 80 -13.85 -0.75 -4.49
C GLU A 80 -13.66 -1.77 -3.36
N VAL A 81 -12.80 -2.77 -3.56
CA VAL A 81 -12.46 -3.76 -2.52
C VAL A 81 -11.72 -3.10 -1.35
N ILE A 82 -10.76 -2.19 -1.64
CA ILE A 82 -10.08 -1.45 -0.57
C ILE A 82 -11.05 -0.54 0.17
N GLU A 83 -11.95 0.12 -0.55
CA GLU A 83 -12.94 1.02 0.04
C GLU A 83 -13.92 0.27 0.93
N SER A 84 -14.36 -0.92 0.50
CA SER A 84 -15.19 -1.79 1.35
C SER A 84 -14.45 -2.23 2.61
N ALA A 85 -13.14 -2.54 2.51
CA ALA A 85 -12.33 -2.85 3.68
C ALA A 85 -12.17 -1.63 4.61
N LEU A 86 -12.07 -0.44 4.05
CA LEU A 86 -11.98 0.82 4.80
C LEU A 86 -13.28 1.16 5.51
N GLU A 87 -14.43 0.90 4.87
CA GLU A 87 -15.76 1.03 5.49
C GLU A 87 -15.95 0.05 6.64
N ASP A 88 -15.57 -1.22 6.45
CA ASP A 88 -15.54 -2.22 7.50
C ASP A 88 -14.69 -1.76 8.72
N TYR A 89 -13.60 -1.00 8.48
CA TYR A 89 -12.81 -0.42 9.56
C TYR A 89 -13.56 0.64 10.33
N ARG A 90 -14.13 1.59 9.61
CA ARG A 90 -14.84 2.71 10.22
C ARG A 90 -16.00 2.23 11.08
N GLU A 91 -16.80 1.30 10.57
CA GLU A 91 -17.93 0.72 11.29
C GLU A 91 -17.48 -0.10 12.50
N ASN A 92 -16.46 -0.93 12.35
CA ASN A 92 -16.01 -1.82 13.42
C ASN A 92 -15.20 -1.14 14.51
N LEU A 93 -14.54 -0.01 14.23
CA LEU A 93 -13.65 0.69 15.15
C LEU A 93 -14.21 2.01 15.65
N ASP A 94 -15.37 2.44 15.11
CA ASP A 94 -16.00 3.71 15.46
C ASP A 94 -14.99 4.87 15.40
N THR A 95 -14.35 5.02 14.23
CA THR A 95 -13.31 6.02 13.97
C THR A 95 -13.72 6.92 12.82
N PHE A 96 -13.24 8.17 12.83
CA PHE A 96 -13.57 9.14 11.77
C PHE A 96 -12.59 9.05 10.59
N ASP A 97 -11.31 8.80 10.86
CA ASP A 97 -10.27 8.77 9.85
C ASP A 97 -9.70 7.36 9.73
N ALA A 98 -9.53 6.90 8.50
CA ALA A 98 -8.96 5.60 8.20
C ALA A 98 -8.03 5.69 6.99
N ARG A 99 -6.97 4.89 6.99
CA ARG A 99 -5.99 4.84 5.93
C ARG A 99 -5.58 3.41 5.65
N ILE A 100 -5.52 3.07 4.37
CA ILE A 100 -4.98 1.79 3.89
C ILE A 100 -3.90 2.08 2.87
N MET A 101 -2.73 1.46 3.04
CA MET A 101 -1.62 1.48 2.10
C MET A 101 -1.26 0.05 1.73
N LEU A 102 -1.27 -0.24 0.45
CA LEU A 102 -0.79 -1.49 -0.14
C LEU A 102 0.53 -1.20 -0.86
N ARG A 103 1.54 -2.04 -0.65
CA ARG A 103 2.80 -1.99 -1.39
C ARG A 103 3.11 -3.36 -1.98
N LEU A 104 3.47 -3.38 -3.25
CA LEU A 104 3.76 -4.60 -3.99
C LEU A 104 4.82 -4.34 -5.07
N SER A 105 5.49 -5.40 -5.49
CA SER A 105 6.42 -5.35 -6.61
C SER A 105 5.74 -6.00 -7.82
N PHE A 106 5.45 -5.18 -8.84
CA PHE A 106 4.68 -5.59 -10.01
C PHE A 106 5.61 -6.02 -11.15
N PRO A 107 5.54 -7.29 -11.62
CA PRO A 107 6.34 -7.79 -12.73
C PRO A 107 5.76 -7.33 -14.07
N GLN A 108 6.55 -6.63 -14.87
CA GLN A 108 6.24 -6.24 -16.23
C GLN A 108 7.14 -6.98 -17.21
N SER A 109 6.55 -7.71 -18.16
CA SER A 109 7.33 -8.34 -19.24
C SER A 109 7.72 -7.28 -20.26
N ILE A 110 9.03 -7.12 -20.49
CA ILE A 110 9.60 -6.14 -21.42
C ILE A 110 10.47 -6.87 -22.45
N GLY A 111 10.31 -6.50 -23.73
CA GLY A 111 11.17 -6.98 -24.80
C GLY A 111 12.53 -6.29 -24.78
N SER A 112 13.60 -7.05 -24.97
CA SER A 112 14.93 -6.48 -25.15
C SER A 112 15.00 -5.62 -26.40
N LEU A 113 15.65 -4.45 -26.32
CA LEU A 113 15.84 -3.54 -27.47
C LEU A 113 16.73 -4.10 -28.57
N ARG A 114 17.59 -5.08 -28.28
CA ARG A 114 18.61 -5.60 -29.20
C ARG A 114 18.44 -7.07 -29.54
N SER A 115 17.60 -7.77 -28.83
CA SER A 115 17.35 -9.20 -29.08
C SER A 115 15.84 -9.46 -29.00
N ASN A 116 15.37 -10.54 -29.61
CA ASN A 116 13.96 -10.94 -29.51
C ASN A 116 13.61 -11.61 -28.16
N LEU A 117 14.48 -11.47 -27.15
CA LEU A 117 14.28 -12.03 -25.83
C LEU A 117 13.35 -11.13 -25.01
N LYS A 118 12.59 -11.75 -24.12
CA LYS A 118 11.75 -11.05 -23.15
C LYS A 118 12.32 -11.27 -21.77
N GLY A 119 12.33 -10.21 -20.96
CA GLY A 119 12.69 -10.25 -19.55
C GLY A 119 11.57 -9.69 -18.69
N PHE A 120 11.71 -9.81 -17.36
CA PHE A 120 10.83 -9.18 -16.42
C PHE A 120 11.54 -8.01 -15.74
N GLN A 121 10.86 -6.86 -15.73
CA GLN A 121 11.23 -5.72 -14.90
C GLN A 121 10.19 -5.59 -13.79
N TYR A 122 10.66 -5.31 -12.59
CA TYR A 122 9.80 -5.15 -11.42
C TYR A 122 9.69 -3.68 -11.08
N TYR A 123 8.45 -3.23 -10.85
CA TYR A 123 8.14 -1.88 -10.40
C TYR A 123 7.51 -1.92 -9.02
N ASP A 124 8.06 -1.17 -8.09
CA ASP A 124 7.47 -1.04 -6.76
C ASP A 124 6.33 -0.04 -6.81
N ILE A 125 5.14 -0.53 -6.50
CA ILE A 125 3.88 0.21 -6.60
C ILE A 125 3.28 0.31 -5.21
N GLY A 126 2.77 1.50 -4.88
CA GLY A 126 1.94 1.74 -3.72
C GLY A 126 0.54 2.16 -4.13
N VAL A 127 -0.48 1.57 -3.52
CA VAL A 127 -1.87 2.01 -3.66
C VAL A 127 -2.37 2.43 -2.29
N GLU A 128 -2.85 3.66 -2.19
CA GLU A 128 -3.28 4.24 -0.92
C GLU A 128 -4.70 4.79 -1.03
N VAL A 129 -5.51 4.48 -0.04
CA VAL A 129 -6.83 5.10 0.14
C VAL A 129 -6.87 5.71 1.53
N VAL A 130 -7.23 6.97 1.58
CA VAL A 130 -7.37 7.75 2.82
C VAL A 130 -8.80 8.26 2.90
N ASP A 131 -9.45 8.01 4.01
CA ASP A 131 -10.73 8.63 4.35
C ASP A 131 -10.50 9.54 5.55
N LYS A 132 -10.60 10.84 5.34
CA LYS A 132 -10.38 11.86 6.36
C LYS A 132 -11.52 12.86 6.37
N ASN A 133 -12.17 13.04 7.52
CA ASN A 133 -13.32 13.93 7.65
C ASN A 133 -14.44 13.65 6.62
N ASN A 134 -14.70 12.38 6.30
CA ASN A 134 -15.62 11.92 5.27
C ASN A 134 -15.25 12.33 3.82
N VAL A 135 -13.99 12.74 3.60
CA VAL A 135 -13.43 12.98 2.27
C VAL A 135 -12.50 11.83 1.92
N ARG A 136 -12.85 11.10 0.87
CA ARG A 136 -12.06 9.96 0.39
C ARG A 136 -11.10 10.39 -0.71
N SER A 137 -9.83 10.03 -0.54
CA SER A 137 -8.77 10.29 -1.51
C SER A 137 -8.07 9.00 -1.88
N ARG A 138 -7.72 8.87 -3.17
CA ARG A 138 -7.00 7.72 -3.73
C ARG A 138 -5.65 8.19 -4.26
N TYR A 139 -4.59 7.45 -3.95
CA TYR A 139 -3.25 7.76 -4.41
C TYR A 139 -2.62 6.51 -5.03
N LEU A 140 -1.91 6.70 -6.12
CA LEU A 140 -1.04 5.70 -6.73
C LEU A 140 0.40 6.19 -6.57
N HIS A 141 1.23 5.38 -5.93
CA HIS A 141 2.66 5.60 -5.78
C HIS A 141 3.40 4.69 -6.76
N LEU A 142 4.36 5.24 -7.48
CA LEU A 142 5.23 4.49 -8.37
C LEU A 142 6.67 4.87 -8.07
N ASP A 143 7.45 3.89 -7.63
CA ASP A 143 8.89 4.07 -7.43
C ASP A 143 9.59 3.81 -8.77
N TYR A 144 10.04 4.89 -9.42
CA TYR A 144 10.72 4.82 -10.70
C TYR A 144 12.21 5.14 -10.52
N VAL A 145 13.03 4.17 -10.86
CA VAL A 145 14.49 4.32 -10.81
C VAL A 145 14.98 4.86 -12.15
N TYR A 146 15.67 5.97 -12.12
CA TYR A 146 16.30 6.56 -13.30
C TYR A 146 17.76 6.88 -13.03
N SER A 147 18.55 6.90 -14.10
CA SER A 147 19.95 7.34 -14.05
C SER A 147 20.06 8.71 -14.70
N SER A 148 20.76 9.60 -14.05
CA SER A 148 21.06 10.94 -14.55
C SER A 148 22.58 11.12 -14.67
N THR A 149 23.02 11.66 -15.80
CA THR A 149 24.44 11.98 -16.04
C THR A 149 24.64 13.50 -15.88
N CYS A 150 25.69 13.90 -15.15
CA CYS A 150 26.07 15.28 -15.07
C CYS A 150 26.42 15.83 -16.48
N PRO A 151 25.89 16.99 -16.89
CA PRO A 151 26.25 17.63 -18.15
C PRO A 151 27.76 17.78 -18.38
N CYS A 152 28.52 18.09 -17.31
CA CYS A 152 29.98 18.17 -17.37
C CYS A 152 30.65 16.84 -17.75
N SER A 153 30.07 15.71 -17.31
CA SER A 153 30.57 14.38 -17.69
C SER A 153 30.26 14.07 -19.15
N LEU A 154 29.19 14.63 -19.71
CA LEU A 154 28.83 14.49 -21.11
C LEU A 154 29.84 15.22 -22.01
N GLU A 155 30.27 16.44 -21.62
CA GLU A 155 31.27 17.25 -22.34
C GLU A 155 32.66 16.61 -22.29
N LEU A 156 33.02 15.98 -21.17
CA LEU A 156 34.32 15.34 -20.96
C LEU A 156 34.43 13.95 -21.60
N SER A 157 33.32 13.29 -21.91
CA SER A 157 33.31 11.92 -22.44
C SER A 157 32.05 11.62 -23.24
N ALA A 158 32.14 11.69 -24.57
CA ALA A 158 31.11 11.22 -25.46
C ALA A 158 30.76 9.72 -25.28
N VAL A 159 31.65 8.97 -24.61
CA VAL A 159 31.52 7.53 -24.33
C VAL A 159 30.69 7.26 -23.07
N SER A 160 30.69 8.16 -22.07
CA SER A 160 30.01 7.90 -20.80
C SER A 160 28.49 7.85 -20.95
N TYR A 161 27.90 8.67 -21.82
CA TYR A 161 26.47 8.67 -22.09
C TYR A 161 26.00 7.38 -22.80
N THR A 162 26.78 6.89 -23.77
CA THR A 162 26.50 5.63 -24.45
C THR A 162 26.67 4.42 -23.53
N HIS A 163 27.53 4.51 -22.54
CA HIS A 163 27.76 3.43 -21.56
C HIS A 163 26.60 3.28 -20.58
N LEU A 164 26.04 4.40 -20.09
CA LEU A 164 24.85 4.39 -19.24
C LEU A 164 23.63 3.83 -19.95
N ARG A 165 23.42 4.17 -21.23
CA ARG A 165 22.33 3.58 -22.02
C ARG A 165 22.47 2.07 -22.27
N ALA A 166 23.68 1.55 -22.26
CA ALA A 166 23.91 0.11 -22.43
C ALA A 166 23.57 -0.72 -21.19
N HIS A 167 23.49 -0.09 -20.01
CA HIS A 167 23.15 -0.75 -18.74
C HIS A 167 21.66 -0.62 -18.36
N GLU A 168 20.87 0.14 -19.11
CA GLU A 168 19.42 0.29 -18.92
C GLU A 168 18.59 -0.84 -19.58
N THR A 169 19.21 -1.89 -20.07
CA THR A 169 18.53 -3.02 -20.72
C THR A 169 18.72 -4.31 -19.96
#